data_95a58e34fee4ea576bf06a653f170dc7
#
_entry.id   95a58e34fee4ea576bf06a653f170dc7
#
_cell.length_a   1.000
_cell.length_b   1.000
_cell.length_c   1.000
_cell.angle_alpha   90.00
_cell.angle_beta   90.00
_cell.angle_gamma   90.00
#
_symmetry.space_group_name_H-M   'P 1'
#
loop_
_entity.id
_entity.type
_entity.pdbx_description
1 polymer ?
#
loop_
_entity_poly.entity_id
_entity_poly.type
_entity_poly.pdbx_seq_one_letter_code
_entity_poly.pdbx_strand_id
1 'polypeptide(L)'
;NPNFLETFAGIASSFKIPDKILEFELTESIFFDNQQIKTVRETIQEMHRMGFLCSLDDFGSGFSSLGLLKEFDVDTLKLDRSFFLNMSGQKAKDVISCLIDLSRHLKVKTVAEGIESMEQVELLGSMGCDMIQGYVFSAPIPVNEFEKRYLRDQP
;
A
#
# COMPACT_ATOMS: atom_id res chain seq x y z
N ASN A 1 14.51 -0.75 -16.38
CA ASN A 1 15.91 -0.54 -15.97
C ASN A 1 16.31 -1.70 -15.04
N PRO A 2 17.22 -2.61 -15.47
CA PRO A 2 17.60 -3.78 -14.67
C PRO A 2 18.27 -3.42 -13.33
N ASN A 3 18.81 -2.22 -13.19
CA ASN A 3 19.59 -1.80 -12.01
C ASN A 3 18.83 -0.78 -11.14
N PHE A 4 17.50 -0.72 -11.20
CA PHE A 4 16.78 0.31 -10.45
C PHE A 4 16.89 0.09 -8.93
N LEU A 5 16.82 -1.14 -8.45
CA LEU A 5 16.94 -1.47 -7.02
C LEU A 5 18.30 -1.07 -6.45
N GLU A 6 19.37 -1.35 -7.17
CA GLU A 6 20.73 -0.95 -6.77
C GLU A 6 20.88 0.57 -6.69
N THR A 7 20.23 1.30 -7.62
CA THR A 7 20.21 2.76 -7.60
C THR A 7 19.53 3.29 -6.32
N PHE A 8 18.37 2.75 -5.99
CA PHE A 8 17.65 3.14 -4.76
C PHE A 8 18.38 2.71 -3.49
N ALA A 9 19.00 1.53 -3.48
CA ALA A 9 19.84 1.08 -2.37
C ALA A 9 21.04 2.00 -2.13
N GLY A 10 21.69 2.47 -3.21
CA GLY A 10 22.75 3.46 -3.13
C GLY A 10 22.28 4.80 -2.53
N ILE A 11 21.12 5.28 -2.93
CA ILE A 11 20.49 6.49 -2.36
C ILE A 11 20.16 6.26 -0.88
N ALA A 12 19.47 5.18 -0.53
CA ALA A 12 19.10 4.86 0.84
C ALA A 12 20.33 4.81 1.76
N SER A 13 21.42 4.17 1.29
CA SER A 13 22.68 4.12 2.01
C SER A 13 23.31 5.50 2.20
N SER A 14 23.30 6.37 1.17
CA SER A 14 23.90 7.71 1.23
C SER A 14 23.19 8.62 2.25
N PHE A 15 21.89 8.46 2.40
CA PHE A 15 21.05 9.18 3.38
C PHE A 15 20.88 8.43 4.71
N LYS A 16 21.49 7.25 4.86
CA LYS A 16 21.35 6.39 6.06
C LYS A 16 19.90 6.08 6.41
N ILE A 17 19.09 5.82 5.38
CA ILE A 17 17.68 5.45 5.57
C ILE A 17 17.65 4.03 6.16
N PRO A 18 16.97 3.81 7.30
CA PRO A 18 16.84 2.47 7.87
C PRO A 18 16.08 1.52 6.95
N ASP A 19 16.34 0.22 7.11
CA ASP A 19 15.57 -0.82 6.42
C ASP A 19 14.06 -0.70 6.73
N LYS A 20 13.23 -1.09 5.78
CA LYS A 20 11.76 -1.10 5.88
C LYS A 20 11.11 0.30 6.02
N ILE A 21 11.79 1.36 5.62
CA ILE A 21 11.24 2.71 5.51
C ILE A 21 10.79 3.02 4.08
N LEU A 22 11.53 2.52 3.08
CA LEU A 22 11.16 2.70 1.69
C LEU A 22 10.35 1.50 1.21
N GLU A 23 9.25 1.79 0.53
CA GLU A 23 8.31 0.81 -0.02
C GLU A 23 8.16 1.06 -1.53
N PHE A 24 8.21 -0.02 -2.32
CA PHE A 24 7.92 0.02 -3.76
C PHE A 24 6.51 -0.44 -4.04
N GLU A 25 5.80 0.32 -4.85
CA GLU A 25 4.44 0.03 -5.25
C GLU A 25 4.42 -0.73 -6.58
N LEU A 26 3.73 -1.86 -6.60
CA LEU A 26 3.48 -2.66 -7.79
C LEU A 26 2.00 -2.54 -8.15
N THR A 27 1.71 -1.99 -9.33
CA THR A 27 0.33 -1.93 -9.83
C THR A 27 -0.12 -3.28 -10.39
N GLU A 28 -1.41 -3.59 -10.28
CA GLU A 28 -1.99 -4.84 -10.80
C GLU A 28 -1.70 -5.10 -12.29
N SER A 29 -1.48 -4.05 -13.07
CA SER A 29 -1.21 -4.16 -14.51
C SER A 29 0.06 -4.96 -14.85
N ILE A 30 0.99 -5.08 -13.92
CA ILE A 30 2.22 -5.87 -14.09
C ILE A 30 1.92 -7.39 -14.23
N PHE A 31 0.75 -7.85 -13.79
CA PHE A 31 0.44 -9.28 -13.63
C PHE A 31 -0.35 -9.90 -14.78
N PHE A 32 -0.62 -9.15 -15.84
CA PHE A 32 -1.37 -9.66 -17.01
C PHE A 32 -0.59 -10.69 -17.86
N ASP A 33 0.72 -10.83 -17.66
CA ASP A 33 1.54 -11.79 -18.37
C ASP A 33 2.06 -12.89 -17.42
N ASN A 34 1.55 -14.10 -17.59
CA ASN A 34 1.97 -15.27 -16.82
C ASN A 34 3.49 -15.56 -16.91
N GLN A 35 4.15 -15.10 -17.97
CA GLN A 35 5.60 -15.25 -18.12
C GLN A 35 6.38 -14.32 -17.17
N GLN A 36 5.75 -13.25 -16.70
CA GLN A 36 6.38 -12.27 -15.80
C GLN A 36 6.24 -12.64 -14.31
N ILE A 37 5.34 -13.54 -13.94
CA ILE A 37 5.10 -13.93 -12.53
C ILE A 37 6.40 -14.32 -11.82
N LYS A 38 7.24 -15.14 -12.46
CA LYS A 38 8.52 -15.56 -11.89
C LYS A 38 9.44 -14.37 -11.67
N THR A 39 9.58 -13.51 -12.67
CA THR A 39 10.44 -12.32 -12.62
C THR A 39 9.98 -11.36 -11.53
N VAL A 40 8.66 -11.14 -11.41
CA VAL A 40 8.11 -10.26 -10.37
C VAL A 40 8.38 -10.83 -8.97
N ARG A 41 8.20 -12.15 -8.78
CA ARG A 41 8.50 -12.81 -7.51
C ARG A 41 9.97 -12.65 -7.12
N GLU A 42 10.89 -12.88 -8.07
CA GLU A 42 12.33 -12.71 -7.86
C GLU A 42 12.67 -11.24 -7.54
N THR A 43 12.00 -10.29 -8.18
CA THR A 43 12.16 -8.86 -7.90
C THR A 43 11.70 -8.49 -6.49
N ILE A 44 10.54 -8.99 -6.04
CA ILE A 44 10.04 -8.76 -4.66
C ILE A 44 11.02 -9.34 -3.62
N GLN A 45 11.51 -10.56 -3.85
CA GLN A 45 12.52 -11.16 -2.98
C GLN A 45 13.80 -10.32 -2.91
N GLU A 46 14.22 -9.75 -4.02
CA GLU A 46 15.39 -8.88 -4.06
C GLU A 46 15.12 -7.54 -3.35
N MET A 47 13.93 -6.96 -3.48
CA MET A 47 13.51 -5.78 -2.68
C MET A 47 13.65 -6.05 -1.19
N HIS A 48 13.11 -7.17 -0.71
CA HIS A 48 13.19 -7.56 0.69
C HIS A 48 14.64 -7.78 1.15
N ARG A 49 15.47 -8.43 0.31
CA ARG A 49 16.89 -8.64 0.60
C ARG A 49 17.68 -7.34 0.74
N MET A 50 17.26 -6.31 0.01
CA MET A 50 17.85 -4.95 0.07
C MET A 50 17.25 -4.07 1.17
N GLY A 51 16.32 -4.59 1.99
CA GLY A 51 15.70 -3.84 3.08
C GLY A 51 14.50 -2.98 2.67
N PHE A 52 13.98 -3.15 1.45
CA PHE A 52 12.77 -2.45 0.99
C PHE A 52 11.51 -3.25 1.31
N LEU A 53 10.40 -2.54 1.45
CA LEU A 53 9.06 -3.12 1.47
C LEU A 53 8.44 -3.08 0.07
N CYS A 54 7.40 -3.89 -0.13
CA CYS A 54 6.65 -3.96 -1.37
C CYS A 54 5.15 -3.90 -1.10
N SER A 55 4.44 -3.03 -1.80
CA SER A 55 2.97 -2.97 -1.78
C SER A 55 2.36 -3.34 -3.11
N LEU A 56 1.16 -3.89 -3.04
CA LEU A 56 0.28 -4.07 -4.20
C LEU A 56 -0.69 -2.88 -4.25
N ASP A 57 -0.56 -2.07 -5.30
CA ASP A 57 -1.29 -0.83 -5.48
C ASP A 57 -2.53 -0.98 -6.35
N ASP A 58 -3.49 -0.07 -6.20
CA ASP A 58 -4.76 -0.02 -6.94
C ASP A 58 -5.60 -1.31 -6.83
N PHE A 59 -5.48 -2.06 -5.73
CA PHE A 59 -6.22 -3.31 -5.57
C PHE A 59 -7.72 -3.07 -5.61
N GLY A 60 -8.39 -3.71 -6.58
CA GLY A 60 -9.83 -3.59 -6.79
C GLY A 60 -10.25 -2.61 -7.88
N SER A 61 -9.31 -1.87 -8.48
CA SER A 61 -9.62 -0.96 -9.59
C SER A 61 -9.92 -1.69 -10.90
N GLY A 62 -9.54 -2.96 -11.00
CA GLY A 62 -9.67 -3.77 -12.22
C GLY A 62 -10.06 -5.21 -11.97
N PHE A 63 -9.45 -6.12 -12.69
CA PHE A 63 -9.64 -7.57 -12.53
C PHE A 63 -8.74 -8.12 -11.42
N SER A 64 -8.79 -7.53 -10.24
CA SER A 64 -8.00 -7.94 -9.10
C SER A 64 -8.20 -9.41 -8.80
N SER A 65 -7.15 -10.15 -8.97
CA SER A 65 -7.16 -11.56 -8.63
C SER A 65 -6.62 -11.73 -7.22
N LEU A 66 -7.46 -12.20 -6.30
CA LEU A 66 -7.00 -12.72 -5.00
C LEU A 66 -5.84 -13.74 -5.17
N GLY A 67 -5.71 -14.28 -6.40
CA GLY A 67 -4.58 -15.10 -6.79
C GLY A 67 -3.24 -14.40 -6.66
N LEU A 68 -3.17 -13.08 -6.85
CA LEU A 68 -1.93 -12.32 -6.72
C LEU A 68 -1.41 -12.34 -5.28
N LEU A 69 -2.30 -12.21 -4.29
CA LEU A 69 -1.93 -12.29 -2.87
C LEU A 69 -1.42 -13.67 -2.46
N LYS A 70 -1.78 -14.71 -3.20
CA LYS A 70 -1.25 -16.06 -3.01
C LYS A 70 0.15 -16.23 -3.63
N GLU A 71 0.39 -15.55 -4.75
CA GLU A 71 1.61 -15.73 -5.56
C GLU A 71 2.76 -14.85 -5.09
N PHE A 72 2.46 -13.69 -4.47
CA PHE A 72 3.45 -12.67 -4.13
C PHE A 72 3.46 -12.38 -2.63
N ASP A 73 4.66 -12.32 -2.07
CA ASP A 73 4.92 -11.96 -0.68
C ASP A 73 5.03 -10.44 -0.56
N VAL A 74 3.86 -9.76 -0.63
CA VAL A 74 3.78 -8.30 -0.47
C VAL A 74 3.58 -7.94 1.01
N ASP A 75 4.12 -6.78 1.42
CA ASP A 75 4.00 -6.30 2.81
C ASP A 75 2.70 -5.53 3.03
N THR A 76 2.21 -4.85 1.99
CA THR A 76 1.06 -3.95 2.07
C THR A 76 0.09 -4.14 0.90
N LEU A 77 -1.20 -4.08 1.18
CA LEU A 77 -2.29 -4.06 0.22
C LEU A 77 -2.97 -2.70 0.26
N LYS A 78 -2.88 -1.94 -0.84
CA LYS A 78 -3.51 -0.63 -0.98
C LYS A 78 -4.86 -0.78 -1.67
N LEU A 79 -5.92 -0.58 -0.90
CA LEU A 79 -7.30 -0.69 -1.37
C LEU A 79 -7.69 0.60 -2.09
N ASP A 80 -8.00 0.48 -3.38
CA ASP A 80 -8.36 1.61 -4.23
C ASP A 80 -9.64 2.33 -3.75
N ARG A 81 -9.68 3.64 -3.97
CA ARG A 81 -10.81 4.51 -3.61
C ARG A 81 -12.18 3.99 -4.10
N SER A 82 -12.22 3.21 -5.18
CA SER A 82 -13.48 2.69 -5.72
C SER A 82 -14.25 1.82 -4.74
N PHE A 83 -13.57 1.14 -3.82
CA PHE A 83 -14.22 0.40 -2.73
C PHE A 83 -15.01 1.33 -1.79
N PHE A 84 -14.62 2.60 -1.69
CA PHE A 84 -15.13 3.53 -0.69
C PHE A 84 -16.14 4.54 -1.25
N LEU A 85 -16.29 4.62 -2.59
CA LEU A 85 -17.19 5.58 -3.24
C LEU A 85 -18.68 5.36 -2.92
N ASN A 86 -19.11 4.13 -2.61
CA ASN A 86 -20.51 3.77 -2.34
C ASN A 86 -20.63 2.85 -1.12
N MET A 87 -20.02 3.22 0.00
CA MET A 87 -20.01 2.42 1.24
C MET A 87 -21.34 2.40 2.00
N SER A 88 -22.42 2.98 1.47
CA SER A 88 -23.72 3.08 2.17
C SER A 88 -24.44 1.73 2.34
N GLY A 89 -24.14 0.74 1.51
CA GLY A 89 -24.75 -0.59 1.54
C GLY A 89 -24.03 -1.58 2.44
N GLN A 90 -24.79 -2.41 3.19
CA GLN A 90 -24.19 -3.45 4.05
C GLN A 90 -23.26 -4.38 3.28
N LYS A 91 -23.65 -4.80 2.07
CA LYS A 91 -22.81 -5.67 1.22
C LYS A 91 -21.43 -5.08 0.90
N ALA A 92 -21.35 -3.77 0.66
CA ALA A 92 -20.07 -3.10 0.42
C ALA A 92 -19.17 -3.14 1.66
N LYS A 93 -19.75 -2.84 2.83
CA LYS A 93 -19.06 -2.94 4.13
C LYS A 93 -18.56 -4.34 4.41
N ASP A 94 -19.38 -5.36 4.15
CA ASP A 94 -19.02 -6.76 4.35
C ASP A 94 -17.85 -7.17 3.45
N VAL A 95 -17.81 -6.74 2.18
CA VAL A 95 -16.71 -7.01 1.26
C VAL A 95 -15.40 -6.38 1.77
N ILE A 96 -15.43 -5.12 2.20
CA ILE A 96 -14.25 -4.43 2.72
C ILE A 96 -13.75 -5.12 3.99
N SER A 97 -14.65 -5.43 4.93
CA SER A 97 -14.31 -6.16 6.16
C SER A 97 -13.64 -7.50 5.85
N CYS A 98 -14.21 -8.27 4.91
CA CYS A 98 -13.61 -9.55 4.50
C CYS A 98 -12.21 -9.39 3.89
N LEU A 99 -11.96 -8.33 3.11
CA LEU A 99 -10.63 -8.07 2.54
C LEU A 99 -9.61 -7.71 3.62
N ILE A 100 -9.99 -6.86 4.58
CA ILE A 100 -9.16 -6.49 5.73
C ILE A 100 -8.84 -7.74 6.58
N ASP A 101 -9.84 -8.58 6.85
CA ASP A 101 -9.65 -9.82 7.60
C ASP A 101 -8.74 -10.80 6.86
N LEU A 102 -8.90 -10.94 5.53
CA LEU A 102 -8.03 -11.77 4.71
C LEU A 102 -6.59 -11.28 4.77
N SER A 103 -6.37 -9.98 4.59
CA SER A 103 -5.02 -9.38 4.65
C SER A 103 -4.36 -9.65 6.01
N ARG A 104 -5.11 -9.51 7.09
CA ARG A 104 -4.64 -9.82 8.44
C ARG A 104 -4.22 -11.29 8.59
N HIS A 105 -5.01 -12.24 8.05
CA HIS A 105 -4.64 -13.66 8.06
C HIS A 105 -3.39 -13.96 7.25
N LEU A 106 -3.18 -13.23 6.15
CA LEU A 106 -1.97 -13.32 5.33
C LEU A 106 -0.78 -12.54 5.91
N LYS A 107 -0.98 -11.79 7.01
CA LYS A 107 0.01 -10.88 7.62
C LYS A 107 0.46 -9.75 6.70
N VAL A 108 -0.41 -9.32 5.81
CA VAL A 108 -0.24 -8.18 4.91
C VAL A 108 -0.98 -7.00 5.53
N LYS A 109 -0.34 -5.83 5.60
CA LYS A 109 -0.97 -4.60 6.08
C LYS A 109 -1.96 -4.07 5.05
N THR A 110 -2.97 -3.35 5.51
CA THR A 110 -3.95 -2.69 4.64
C THR A 110 -3.80 -1.18 4.68
N VAL A 111 -3.86 -0.55 3.51
CA VAL A 111 -3.99 0.91 3.34
C VAL A 111 -5.29 1.19 2.60
N ALA A 112 -6.20 1.96 3.19
CA ALA A 112 -7.37 2.48 2.50
C ALA A 112 -7.05 3.83 1.87
N GLU A 113 -7.19 3.95 0.56
CA GLU A 113 -6.82 5.15 -0.19
C GLU A 113 -8.03 5.99 -0.60
N GLY A 114 -7.77 7.29 -0.83
CA GLY A 114 -8.79 8.23 -1.31
C GLY A 114 -9.91 8.50 -0.32
N ILE A 115 -9.64 8.41 0.97
CA ILE A 115 -10.60 8.67 2.03
C ILE A 115 -10.79 10.17 2.22
N GLU A 116 -12.06 10.62 2.22
CA GLU A 116 -12.43 12.03 2.21
C GLU A 116 -13.23 12.48 3.44
N SER A 117 -13.72 11.54 4.28
CA SER A 117 -14.52 11.88 5.47
C SER A 117 -14.06 11.15 6.73
N MET A 118 -14.28 11.79 7.89
CA MET A 118 -14.00 11.18 9.19
C MET A 118 -14.91 9.98 9.48
N GLU A 119 -16.13 9.97 8.96
CA GLU A 119 -17.04 8.81 9.07
C GLU A 119 -16.43 7.56 8.42
N GLN A 120 -15.78 7.73 7.25
CA GLN A 120 -15.04 6.63 6.61
C GLN A 120 -13.85 6.19 7.45
N VAL A 121 -13.11 7.12 8.05
CA VAL A 121 -11.98 6.82 8.94
C VAL A 121 -12.42 5.97 10.13
N GLU A 122 -13.50 6.39 10.81
CA GLU A 122 -14.05 5.68 11.97
C GLU A 122 -14.52 4.28 11.60
N LEU A 123 -15.22 4.16 10.48
CA LEU A 123 -15.73 2.88 9.99
C LEU A 123 -14.57 1.91 9.64
N LEU A 124 -13.59 2.37 8.87
CA LEU A 124 -12.43 1.57 8.48
C LEU A 124 -11.57 1.19 9.69
N GLY A 125 -11.39 2.12 10.64
CA GLY A 125 -10.73 1.83 11.90
C GLY A 125 -11.46 0.75 12.72
N SER A 126 -12.81 0.79 12.76
CA SER A 126 -13.59 -0.25 13.42
C SER A 126 -13.51 -1.62 12.77
N MET A 127 -13.23 -1.68 11.45
CA MET A 127 -12.95 -2.91 10.71
C MET A 127 -11.52 -3.41 10.88
N GLY A 128 -10.64 -2.58 11.46
CA GLY A 128 -9.23 -2.91 11.72
C GLY A 128 -8.32 -2.70 10.52
N CYS A 129 -8.63 -1.73 9.65
CA CYS A 129 -7.71 -1.26 8.63
C CYS A 129 -6.46 -0.66 9.29
N ASP A 130 -5.27 -1.03 8.82
CA ASP A 130 -4.00 -0.65 9.47
C ASP A 130 -3.65 0.82 9.22
N MET A 131 -3.88 1.32 8.01
CA MET A 131 -3.52 2.68 7.60
C MET A 131 -4.61 3.28 6.70
N ILE A 132 -4.74 4.60 6.76
CA ILE A 132 -5.70 5.36 5.96
C ILE A 132 -4.97 6.53 5.32
N GLN A 133 -5.17 6.69 4.02
CA GLN A 133 -4.63 7.78 3.21
C GLN A 133 -5.76 8.52 2.50
N GLY A 134 -5.73 9.86 2.55
CA GLY A 134 -6.72 10.63 1.81
C GLY A 134 -6.80 12.10 2.21
N TYR A 135 -7.63 12.82 1.49
CA TYR A 135 -7.83 14.26 1.67
C TYR A 135 -8.53 14.62 2.98
N VAL A 136 -9.10 13.64 3.68
CA VAL A 136 -9.60 13.80 5.06
C VAL A 136 -8.53 14.34 6.01
N PHE A 137 -7.26 14.02 5.79
CA PHE A 137 -6.14 14.53 6.59
C PHE A 137 -5.48 15.75 5.96
N SER A 138 -5.10 15.67 4.70
CA SER A 138 -4.51 16.77 3.94
C SER A 138 -4.47 16.44 2.45
N ALA A 139 -4.65 17.44 1.60
CA ALA A 139 -4.15 17.35 0.22
C ALA A 139 -2.60 17.37 0.23
N PRO A 140 -1.95 16.95 -0.87
CA PRO A 140 -0.50 17.08 -1.01
C PRO A 140 -0.05 18.54 -0.78
N ILE A 141 0.97 18.69 0.06
CA ILE A 141 1.53 20.01 0.43
C ILE A 141 3.04 20.02 0.17
N PRO A 142 3.65 21.20 -0.05
CA PRO A 142 5.09 21.35 -0.18
C PRO A 142 5.85 20.86 1.06
N VAL A 143 7.09 20.37 0.86
CA VAL A 143 7.93 19.80 1.93
C VAL A 143 8.06 20.73 3.14
N ASN A 144 8.35 22.01 2.91
CA ASN A 144 8.51 23.02 3.98
C ASN A 144 7.23 23.20 4.83
N GLU A 145 6.06 23.01 4.23
CA GLU A 145 4.78 23.08 4.94
C GLU A 145 4.51 21.77 5.71
N PHE A 146 4.85 20.63 5.11
CA PHE A 146 4.77 19.33 5.76
C PHE A 146 5.65 19.28 7.01
N GLU A 147 6.91 19.71 6.92
CA GLU A 147 7.83 19.78 8.05
C GLU A 147 7.29 20.66 9.18
N LYS A 148 6.69 21.81 8.82
CA LYS A 148 6.07 22.70 9.83
C LYS A 148 4.91 22.04 10.55
N ARG A 149 4.04 21.33 9.80
CA ARG A 149 2.81 20.76 10.35
C ARG A 149 3.03 19.49 11.17
N TYR A 150 3.98 18.66 10.73
CA TYR A 150 4.07 17.28 11.21
C TYR A 150 5.40 16.92 11.86
N LEU A 151 6.48 17.68 11.65
CA LEU A 151 7.81 17.31 12.15
C LEU A 151 8.41 18.30 13.17
N ARG A 152 7.91 19.54 13.27
CA ARG A 152 8.55 20.57 14.12
C ARG A 152 8.16 20.57 15.59
N ASP A 153 7.14 19.82 15.99
CA ASP A 153 6.64 19.79 17.37
C ASP A 153 6.60 18.37 17.96
N GLN A 154 7.63 17.58 17.72
CA GLN A 154 7.86 16.42 18.58
C GLN A 154 8.93 16.82 19.62
N PRO A 155 8.56 16.85 20.93
CA PRO A 155 9.47 17.19 22.01
C PRO A 155 10.62 16.20 22.13
#